data_9dd5c391dc9022b7f5fa121ffd21d953
#
_entry.id   9dd5c391dc9022b7f5fa121ffd21d953
#
_cell.length_a   1.000
_cell.length_b   1.000
_cell.length_c   1.000
_cell.angle_alpha   90.00
_cell.angle_beta   90.00
_cell.angle_gamma   90.00
#
_symmetry.space_group_name_H-M   'P 1'
#
loop_
_entity.id
_entity.type
_entity.pdbx_description
1 polymer ?
#
loop_
_entity_poly.entity_id
_entity_poly.type
_entity_poly.pdbx_seq_one_letter_code
_entity_poly.pdbx_strand_id
1 'polypeptide(L)'
;QPIFGQMPDWNPVEMIGVVPRNLAFSLYNTLITKEVWCLTREEMGYSESINRSLMYNFCGHPYIDVKSSFYTFIPNKLDKNISEKLVRFWLEKLRCHNELHDKVEFEVAITTFSFDLYERVENLPKELFSDIEKDKIKKAFLNHFCELMDPKHLGSLKIANSQMLSLNSELKKLKKKNKPCINKLLNICRQYGTIPFAKLARHAFIGMTLIKSLNTGGVISSLRLSDYSSSIKTVLSEMLEDVQKLKNNTIKKIDFNKKYGHLRPGTYDISSRSYRDIDPIELFGDRTINLDDKIFNFNSKELSRINELIHFFKLP
;
A
#
# COMPACT_ATOMS: atom_id res chain seq x y z
N GLN A 1 -5.40 -6.32 25.89
CA GLN A 1 -4.15 -5.57 25.92
C GLN A 1 -3.87 -5.00 24.54
N PRO A 2 -3.33 -3.79 24.41
CA PRO A 2 -2.90 -3.24 23.13
C PRO A 2 -1.73 -4.05 22.57
N ILE A 3 -1.70 -4.22 21.25
CA ILE A 3 -0.57 -4.80 20.53
C ILE A 3 0.06 -3.69 19.70
N PHE A 4 1.38 -3.55 19.83
CA PHE A 4 2.18 -2.66 19.03
C PHE A 4 3.13 -3.50 18.20
N GLY A 5 3.24 -3.18 16.92
CA GLY A 5 4.02 -3.98 15.98
C GLY A 5 4.51 -3.17 14.79
N GLN A 6 5.27 -3.84 13.95
CA GLN A 6 5.60 -3.35 12.62
C GLN A 6 4.51 -3.83 11.67
N MET A 7 3.88 -2.91 10.96
CA MET A 7 2.81 -3.23 10.02
C MET A 7 3.32 -3.10 8.60
N PRO A 8 2.98 -4.02 7.67
CA PRO A 8 3.46 -3.98 6.29
C PRO A 8 3.00 -2.72 5.56
N ASP A 9 1.77 -2.30 5.82
CA ASP A 9 1.22 -1.07 5.28
C ASP A 9 1.92 0.12 5.97
N TRP A 10 2.94 0.72 5.34
CA TRP A 10 3.76 1.80 5.89
C TRP A 10 4.65 1.39 7.07
N ASN A 11 5.38 0.30 6.93
CA ASN A 11 6.31 -0.16 7.95
C ASN A 11 7.30 0.96 8.35
N PRO A 12 7.20 1.52 9.57
CA PRO A 12 8.05 2.63 9.96
C PRO A 12 9.52 2.25 10.03
N VAL A 13 9.84 0.99 10.37
CA VAL A 13 11.22 0.54 10.46
C VAL A 13 11.90 0.51 9.09
N GLU A 14 11.19 0.09 8.05
CA GLU A 14 11.70 0.14 6.68
C GLU A 14 11.83 1.56 6.15
N MET A 15 10.88 2.43 6.53
CA MET A 15 10.83 3.80 6.00
C MET A 15 11.78 4.77 6.68
N ILE A 16 11.98 4.66 7.98
CA ILE A 16 12.76 5.61 8.77
C ILE A 16 13.88 4.97 9.63
N GLY A 17 13.97 3.63 9.63
CA GLY A 17 14.98 2.86 10.37
C GLY A 17 14.51 2.40 11.76
N VAL A 18 15.25 1.45 12.32
CA VAL A 18 14.94 0.82 13.62
C VAL A 18 15.00 1.84 14.76
N VAL A 19 15.98 2.74 14.73
CA VAL A 19 16.14 3.84 15.69
C VAL A 19 16.26 5.14 14.88
N PRO A 20 15.12 5.71 14.44
CA PRO A 20 15.14 6.89 13.60
C PRO A 20 15.58 8.12 14.37
N ARG A 21 16.23 9.05 13.68
CA ARG A 21 16.48 10.40 14.22
C ARG A 21 15.15 11.13 14.46
N ASN A 22 15.14 12.00 15.46
CA ASN A 22 13.92 12.73 15.87
C ASN A 22 13.23 13.47 14.71
N LEU A 23 14.00 14.08 13.80
CA LEU A 23 13.45 14.76 12.64
C LEU A 23 12.80 13.77 11.65
N ALA A 24 13.45 12.63 11.37
CA ALA A 24 12.90 11.60 10.51
C ALA A 24 11.58 11.04 11.08
N PHE A 25 11.56 10.74 12.37
CA PHE A 25 10.36 10.32 13.10
C PHE A 25 9.23 11.36 12.98
N SER A 26 9.52 12.64 13.26
CA SER A 26 8.51 13.70 13.24
C SER A 26 7.96 13.97 11.82
N LEU A 27 8.82 13.92 10.80
CA LEU A 27 8.40 14.06 9.41
C LEU A 27 7.51 12.91 8.96
N TYR A 28 7.92 11.67 9.24
CA TYR A 28 7.14 10.49 8.90
C TYR A 28 5.78 10.51 9.63
N ASN A 29 5.79 10.85 10.92
CA ASN A 29 4.56 11.00 11.68
C ASN A 29 3.64 12.06 11.05
N THR A 30 4.16 13.25 10.74
CA THR A 30 3.38 14.35 10.16
C THR A 30 2.82 14.00 8.76
N LEU A 31 3.60 13.33 7.93
CA LEU A 31 3.26 13.08 6.54
C LEU A 31 2.45 11.81 6.33
N ILE A 32 2.52 10.84 7.25
CA ILE A 32 1.94 9.50 7.07
C ILE A 32 1.05 9.09 8.26
N THR A 33 1.65 8.91 9.46
CA THR A 33 1.03 8.09 10.50
C THR A 33 0.09 8.86 11.44
N LYS A 34 0.18 10.19 11.49
CA LYS A 34 -0.65 11.00 12.41
C LYS A 34 -2.09 11.15 11.93
N GLU A 35 -2.30 11.38 10.64
CA GLU A 35 -3.65 11.64 10.10
C GLU A 35 -3.84 11.03 8.70
N VAL A 36 -2.81 11.06 7.87
CA VAL A 36 -2.92 10.74 6.44
C VAL A 36 -3.40 9.31 6.23
N TRP A 37 -2.87 8.36 6.97
CA TRP A 37 -3.30 6.97 6.89
C TRP A 37 -4.80 6.82 7.18
N CYS A 38 -5.26 7.29 8.33
CA CYS A 38 -6.66 7.17 8.73
C CYS A 38 -7.58 7.91 7.75
N LEU A 39 -7.25 9.16 7.44
CA LEU A 39 -8.02 9.99 6.51
C LEU A 39 -8.20 9.30 5.15
N THR A 40 -7.13 8.74 4.59
CA THR A 40 -7.21 8.08 3.29
C THR A 40 -8.09 6.83 3.31
N ARG A 41 -8.07 6.08 4.41
CA ARG A 41 -8.94 4.91 4.58
C ARG A 41 -10.41 5.30 4.75
N GLU A 42 -10.68 6.32 5.55
CA GLU A 42 -12.03 6.88 5.73
C GLU A 42 -12.61 7.38 4.39
N GLU A 43 -11.83 8.14 3.63
CA GLU A 43 -12.22 8.62 2.29
C GLU A 43 -12.43 7.49 1.27
N MET A 44 -11.82 6.34 1.48
CA MET A 44 -12.02 5.12 0.68
C MET A 44 -13.16 4.23 1.22
N GLY A 45 -13.93 4.67 2.23
CA GLY A 45 -15.08 3.95 2.77
C GLY A 45 -14.75 2.88 3.81
N TYR A 46 -13.54 2.89 4.38
CA TYR A 46 -13.21 2.07 5.54
C TYR A 46 -13.65 2.73 6.85
N SER A 47 -13.68 1.95 7.91
CA SER A 47 -14.05 2.43 9.25
C SER A 47 -13.01 3.41 9.80
N GLU A 48 -13.48 4.31 10.67
CA GLU A 48 -12.60 5.21 11.41
C GLU A 48 -11.68 4.42 12.33
N SER A 49 -10.43 4.86 12.41
CA SER A 49 -9.47 4.36 13.37
C SER A 49 -9.81 4.84 14.78
N ILE A 50 -9.55 4.00 15.78
CA ILE A 50 -9.71 4.39 17.21
C ILE A 50 -8.79 5.58 17.53
N ASN A 51 -7.56 5.53 17.06
CA ASN A 51 -6.56 6.58 17.23
C ASN A 51 -6.12 7.10 15.87
N ARG A 52 -6.16 8.42 15.69
CA ARG A 52 -5.69 9.03 14.43
C ARG A 52 -4.16 9.01 14.30
N SER A 53 -3.43 9.03 15.42
CA SER A 53 -1.98 8.82 15.43
C SER A 53 -1.70 7.34 15.63
N LEU A 54 -1.31 6.66 14.56
CA LEU A 54 -1.08 5.21 14.59
C LEU A 54 0.32 4.83 15.10
N MET A 55 1.31 5.74 15.00
CA MET A 55 2.69 5.45 15.36
C MET A 55 3.04 5.99 16.73
N TYR A 56 3.67 5.14 17.54
CA TYR A 56 4.17 5.42 18.87
C TYR A 56 5.68 5.20 18.95
N ASN A 57 6.33 5.93 19.84
CA ASN A 57 7.76 5.78 20.11
C ASN A 57 7.96 5.09 21.46
N PHE A 58 8.58 3.92 21.45
CA PHE A 58 8.99 3.23 22.67
C PHE A 58 10.52 3.12 22.69
N CYS A 59 11.17 3.84 23.61
CA CYS A 59 12.62 3.85 23.77
C CYS A 59 13.38 4.13 22.46
N GLY A 60 12.87 5.04 21.63
CA GLY A 60 13.49 5.41 20.35
C GLY A 60 13.04 4.56 19.16
N HIS A 61 12.29 3.48 19.37
CA HIS A 61 11.81 2.60 18.31
C HIS A 61 10.37 2.93 17.90
N PRO A 62 10.07 3.01 16.58
CA PRO A 62 8.74 3.27 16.09
C PRO A 62 7.90 1.99 16.03
N TYR A 63 6.69 2.03 16.57
CA TYR A 63 5.71 0.95 16.52
C TYR A 63 4.33 1.48 16.11
N ILE A 64 3.55 0.64 15.44
CA ILE A 64 2.18 0.92 15.05
C ILE A 64 1.21 0.29 16.05
N ASP A 65 0.16 1.02 16.43
CA ASP A 65 -1.00 0.48 17.13
C ASP A 65 -1.78 -0.44 16.18
N VAL A 66 -1.55 -1.74 16.34
CA VAL A 66 -2.11 -2.78 15.46
C VAL A 66 -3.63 -2.79 15.52
N LYS A 67 -4.22 -2.59 16.70
CA LYS A 67 -5.67 -2.57 16.87
C LYS A 67 -6.30 -1.43 16.07
N SER A 68 -5.76 -0.23 16.21
CA SER A 68 -6.23 0.95 15.47
C SER A 68 -6.03 0.78 13.95
N SER A 69 -4.92 0.19 13.53
CA SER A 69 -4.67 -0.13 12.13
C SER A 69 -5.69 -1.13 11.57
N PHE A 70 -6.06 -2.18 12.32
CA PHE A 70 -7.03 -3.18 11.87
C PHE A 70 -8.43 -2.62 11.59
N TYR A 71 -8.88 -1.61 12.34
CA TYR A 71 -10.13 -0.93 12.04
C TYR A 71 -10.11 -0.27 10.66
N THR A 72 -8.95 0.20 10.20
CA THR A 72 -8.80 0.82 8.87
C THR A 72 -8.88 -0.18 7.69
N PHE A 73 -9.08 -1.46 7.96
CA PHE A 73 -9.34 -2.49 6.94
C PHE A 73 -10.82 -2.90 6.84
N ILE A 74 -11.65 -2.45 7.78
CA ILE A 74 -13.05 -2.85 7.85
C ILE A 74 -13.92 -1.87 7.06
N PRO A 75 -14.82 -2.32 6.18
CA PRO A 75 -15.82 -1.46 5.54
C PRO A 75 -16.66 -0.70 6.59
N ASN A 76 -16.83 0.60 6.42
CA ASN A 76 -17.54 1.46 7.38
C ASN A 76 -19.03 1.12 7.56
N LYS A 77 -19.61 0.37 6.62
CA LYS A 77 -21.01 -0.08 6.65
C LYS A 77 -21.20 -1.43 7.37
N LEU A 78 -20.11 -2.07 7.82
CA LEU A 78 -20.22 -3.28 8.63
C LEU A 78 -20.64 -2.93 10.06
N ASP A 79 -21.50 -3.75 10.63
CA ASP A 79 -21.96 -3.61 12.03
C ASP A 79 -20.78 -3.53 13.00
N LYS A 80 -20.88 -2.62 13.99
CA LYS A 80 -19.78 -2.36 14.96
C LYS A 80 -19.43 -3.59 15.79
N ASN A 81 -20.42 -4.37 16.22
CA ASN A 81 -20.15 -5.57 17.03
C ASN A 81 -19.42 -6.63 16.22
N ILE A 82 -19.80 -6.80 14.94
CA ILE A 82 -19.09 -7.72 14.01
C ILE A 82 -17.67 -7.20 13.76
N SER A 83 -17.51 -5.91 13.55
CA SER A 83 -16.21 -5.26 13.36
C SER A 83 -15.27 -5.49 14.55
N GLU A 84 -15.77 -5.32 15.78
CA GLU A 84 -15.00 -5.59 17.00
C GLU A 84 -14.61 -7.07 17.13
N LYS A 85 -15.53 -7.98 16.79
CA LYS A 85 -15.24 -9.43 16.79
C LYS A 85 -14.13 -9.77 15.78
N LEU A 86 -14.21 -9.22 14.56
CA LEU A 86 -13.18 -9.43 13.52
C LEU A 86 -11.82 -8.90 13.99
N VAL A 87 -11.75 -7.66 14.48
CA VAL A 87 -10.49 -7.08 14.96
C VAL A 87 -9.92 -7.90 16.10
N ARG A 88 -10.76 -8.35 17.07
CA ARG A 88 -10.31 -9.21 18.17
C ARG A 88 -9.77 -10.53 17.66
N PHE A 89 -10.44 -11.16 16.72
CA PHE A 89 -10.01 -12.41 16.09
C PHE A 89 -8.66 -12.25 15.38
N TRP A 90 -8.49 -11.19 14.59
CA TRP A 90 -7.22 -10.91 13.91
C TRP A 90 -6.08 -10.61 14.88
N LEU A 91 -6.33 -9.86 15.94
CA LEU A 91 -5.34 -9.60 17.00
C LEU A 91 -4.90 -10.89 17.68
N GLU A 92 -5.84 -11.78 17.98
CA GLU A 92 -5.51 -13.07 18.62
C GLU A 92 -4.73 -13.96 17.65
N LYS A 93 -5.14 -14.03 16.38
CA LYS A 93 -4.40 -14.74 15.34
C LYS A 93 -2.96 -14.23 15.23
N LEU A 94 -2.76 -12.92 15.21
CA LEU A 94 -1.41 -12.33 15.14
C LEU A 94 -0.61 -12.57 16.42
N ARG A 95 -1.26 -12.65 17.59
CA ARG A 95 -0.61 -12.98 18.86
C ARG A 95 -0.10 -14.42 18.89
N CYS A 96 -0.89 -15.35 18.35
CA CYS A 96 -0.52 -16.76 18.24
C CYS A 96 0.49 -17.02 17.14
N HIS A 97 0.51 -16.18 16.10
CA HIS A 97 1.32 -16.32 14.90
C HIS A 97 2.04 -15.00 14.59
N ASN A 98 2.99 -14.63 15.45
CA ASN A 98 3.72 -13.35 15.33
C ASN A 98 4.61 -13.28 14.09
N GLU A 99 4.96 -14.41 13.50
CA GLU A 99 5.68 -14.53 12.22
C GLU A 99 4.86 -13.99 11.03
N LEU A 100 3.54 -13.78 11.21
CA LEU A 100 2.67 -13.22 10.16
C LEU A 100 2.61 -11.68 10.19
N HIS A 101 3.44 -11.01 10.99
CA HIS A 101 3.40 -9.56 11.14
C HIS A 101 3.65 -8.81 9.82
N ASP A 102 4.39 -9.37 8.88
CA ASP A 102 4.68 -8.82 7.54
C ASP A 102 3.68 -9.27 6.45
N LYS A 103 2.70 -10.09 6.80
CA LYS A 103 1.70 -10.66 5.89
C LYS A 103 0.26 -10.38 6.29
N VAL A 104 0.08 -9.38 7.13
CA VAL A 104 -1.19 -9.07 7.79
C VAL A 104 -2.34 -8.91 6.79
N GLU A 105 -2.13 -8.18 5.69
CA GLU A 105 -3.17 -7.90 4.71
C GLU A 105 -3.59 -9.12 3.87
N PHE A 106 -2.78 -10.18 3.84
CA PHE A 106 -3.05 -11.35 3.03
C PHE A 106 -3.45 -12.55 3.88
N GLU A 107 -2.78 -12.78 5.01
CA GLU A 107 -2.91 -13.99 5.79
C GLU A 107 -3.64 -13.81 7.13
N VAL A 108 -3.63 -12.61 7.72
CA VAL A 108 -4.27 -12.35 9.02
C VAL A 108 -5.65 -11.74 8.85
N ALA A 109 -5.73 -10.58 8.21
CA ALA A 109 -6.96 -9.81 8.07
C ALA A 109 -7.63 -10.03 6.70
N ILE A 110 -8.95 -9.88 6.66
CA ILE A 110 -9.70 -9.67 5.42
C ILE A 110 -9.76 -8.15 5.22
N THR A 111 -9.14 -7.66 4.15
CA THR A 111 -8.98 -6.22 3.94
C THR A 111 -9.74 -5.68 2.75
N THR A 112 -10.24 -6.56 1.89
CA THR A 112 -11.02 -6.26 0.69
C THR A 112 -11.75 -7.49 0.21
N PHE A 113 -12.62 -7.34 -0.79
CA PHE A 113 -13.14 -8.46 -1.56
C PHE A 113 -12.00 -9.19 -2.31
N SER A 114 -12.14 -10.51 -2.39
CA SER A 114 -11.31 -11.40 -3.22
C SER A 114 -12.19 -12.56 -3.71
N PHE A 115 -11.79 -13.23 -4.78
CA PHE A 115 -12.60 -14.32 -5.33
C PHE A 115 -12.75 -15.52 -4.39
N ASP A 116 -11.88 -15.64 -3.40
CA ASP A 116 -11.91 -16.62 -2.31
C ASP A 116 -12.54 -16.08 -1.00
N LEU A 117 -13.10 -14.85 -1.03
CA LEU A 117 -13.67 -14.21 0.17
C LEU A 117 -14.68 -15.10 0.88
N TYR A 118 -15.58 -15.74 0.13
CA TYR A 118 -16.64 -16.53 0.74
C TYR A 118 -16.10 -17.73 1.49
N GLU A 119 -15.09 -18.40 0.95
CA GLU A 119 -14.39 -19.49 1.60
C GLU A 119 -13.65 -19.00 2.87
N ARG A 120 -12.92 -17.89 2.76
CA ARG A 120 -12.22 -17.28 3.90
C ARG A 120 -13.16 -16.91 5.05
N VAL A 121 -14.34 -16.42 4.73
CA VAL A 121 -15.36 -16.06 5.73
C VAL A 121 -16.01 -17.30 6.32
N GLU A 122 -16.28 -18.36 5.51
CA GLU A 122 -16.81 -19.62 6.03
C GLU A 122 -15.83 -20.28 7.03
N ASN A 123 -14.54 -20.15 6.81
CA ASN A 123 -13.49 -20.67 7.70
C ASN A 123 -13.34 -19.87 9.02
N LEU A 124 -14.10 -18.77 9.22
CA LEU A 124 -14.14 -18.12 10.54
C LEU A 124 -14.77 -19.04 11.59
N PRO A 125 -14.26 -19.06 12.85
CA PRO A 125 -14.75 -19.95 13.91
C PRO A 125 -16.26 -19.77 14.16
N LYS A 126 -17.01 -20.86 14.13
CA LYS A 126 -18.48 -20.84 14.34
C LYS A 126 -18.87 -20.42 15.76
N GLU A 127 -17.98 -20.61 16.72
CA GLU A 127 -18.15 -20.20 18.12
C GLU A 127 -18.12 -18.68 18.28
N LEU A 128 -17.47 -17.98 17.36
CA LEU A 128 -17.35 -16.52 17.39
C LEU A 128 -18.29 -15.83 16.39
N PHE A 129 -18.58 -16.47 15.25
CA PHE A 129 -19.33 -15.87 14.15
C PHE A 129 -20.48 -16.79 13.73
N SER A 130 -21.71 -16.33 13.92
CA SER A 130 -22.90 -17.00 13.39
C SER A 130 -22.95 -16.91 11.87
N ASP A 131 -23.74 -17.78 11.23
CA ASP A 131 -23.93 -17.78 9.76
C ASP A 131 -24.49 -16.43 9.27
N ILE A 132 -25.39 -15.80 10.04
CA ILE A 132 -25.93 -14.46 9.75
C ILE A 132 -24.81 -13.40 9.75
N GLU A 133 -23.89 -13.45 10.71
CA GLU A 133 -22.75 -12.52 10.77
C GLU A 133 -21.78 -12.75 9.63
N LYS A 134 -21.51 -14.00 9.26
CA LYS A 134 -20.69 -14.37 8.10
C LYS A 134 -21.27 -13.79 6.80
N ASP A 135 -22.59 -13.90 6.61
CA ASP A 135 -23.25 -13.31 5.44
C ASP A 135 -23.19 -11.78 5.41
N LYS A 136 -23.30 -11.13 6.59
CA LYS A 136 -23.09 -9.68 6.68
C LYS A 136 -21.66 -9.27 6.32
N ILE A 137 -20.66 -10.04 6.77
CA ILE A 137 -19.25 -9.81 6.42
C ILE A 137 -19.03 -9.92 4.90
N LYS A 138 -19.47 -11.01 4.29
CA LYS A 138 -19.37 -11.21 2.82
C LYS A 138 -19.98 -10.03 2.05
N LYS A 139 -21.22 -9.67 2.39
CA LYS A 139 -21.92 -8.56 1.75
C LYS A 139 -21.23 -7.21 1.95
N ALA A 140 -20.73 -6.93 3.15
CA ALA A 140 -20.06 -5.66 3.44
C ALA A 140 -18.79 -5.49 2.61
N PHE A 141 -17.92 -6.50 2.55
CA PHE A 141 -16.69 -6.44 1.76
C PHE A 141 -16.94 -6.41 0.26
N LEU A 142 -17.92 -7.17 -0.24
CA LEU A 142 -18.31 -7.15 -1.65
C LEU A 142 -18.86 -5.77 -2.05
N ASN A 143 -19.81 -5.23 -1.29
CA ASN A 143 -20.43 -3.94 -1.59
C ASN A 143 -19.38 -2.81 -1.54
N HIS A 144 -18.51 -2.82 -0.52
CA HIS A 144 -17.42 -1.85 -0.42
C HIS A 144 -16.48 -1.90 -1.63
N PHE A 145 -16.12 -3.09 -2.08
CA PHE A 145 -15.31 -3.27 -3.28
C PHE A 145 -16.01 -2.72 -4.52
N CYS A 146 -17.29 -3.04 -4.72
CA CYS A 146 -18.07 -2.52 -5.84
C CYS A 146 -18.14 -0.99 -5.83
N GLU A 147 -18.34 -0.37 -4.66
CA GLU A 147 -18.33 1.09 -4.51
C GLU A 147 -16.97 1.71 -4.86
N LEU A 148 -15.87 1.07 -4.44
CA LEU A 148 -14.51 1.53 -4.78
C LEU A 148 -14.19 1.43 -6.28
N MET A 149 -14.73 0.41 -6.95
CA MET A 149 -14.45 0.12 -8.37
C MET A 149 -15.47 0.74 -9.31
N ASP A 150 -16.56 1.35 -8.82
CA ASP A 150 -17.58 1.94 -9.67
C ASP A 150 -17.03 3.09 -10.52
N PRO A 151 -16.98 2.94 -11.85
CA PRO A 151 -16.49 3.98 -12.76
C PRO A 151 -17.29 5.29 -12.70
N LYS A 152 -18.57 5.21 -12.31
CA LYS A 152 -19.46 6.37 -12.23
C LYS A 152 -19.12 7.31 -11.09
N HIS A 153 -18.53 6.79 -10.02
CA HIS A 153 -18.14 7.57 -8.86
C HIS A 153 -16.74 8.18 -8.99
N LEU A 154 -16.16 8.23 -10.20
CA LEU A 154 -14.79 8.75 -10.45
C LEU A 154 -13.81 8.22 -9.41
N GLY A 155 -13.83 6.94 -9.22
CA GLY A 155 -13.23 6.20 -8.12
C GLY A 155 -11.99 6.85 -7.51
N SER A 156 -11.74 6.62 -6.26
CA SER A 156 -10.58 7.16 -5.53
C SER A 156 -9.26 7.05 -6.31
N LEU A 157 -9.15 6.08 -7.22
CA LEU A 157 -8.02 5.88 -8.12
C LEU A 157 -7.80 7.04 -9.09
N LYS A 158 -8.84 7.49 -9.82
CA LYS A 158 -8.72 8.62 -10.77
C LYS A 158 -8.41 9.92 -10.05
N ILE A 159 -9.06 10.17 -8.93
CA ILE A 159 -8.84 11.38 -8.11
C ILE A 159 -7.40 11.38 -7.59
N ALA A 160 -6.92 10.28 -7.02
CA ALA A 160 -5.57 10.17 -6.50
C ALA A 160 -4.52 10.38 -7.60
N ASN A 161 -4.70 9.77 -8.77
CA ASN A 161 -3.80 9.97 -9.91
C ASN A 161 -3.77 11.43 -10.38
N SER A 162 -4.93 12.08 -10.51
CA SER A 162 -5.02 13.50 -10.88
C SER A 162 -4.32 14.41 -9.85
N GLN A 163 -4.49 14.14 -8.56
CA GLN A 163 -3.81 14.86 -7.49
C GLN A 163 -2.29 14.73 -7.59
N MET A 164 -1.76 13.51 -7.78
CA MET A 164 -0.33 13.28 -7.95
C MET A 164 0.25 14.00 -9.17
N LEU A 165 -0.44 13.99 -10.29
CA LEU A 165 -0.02 14.71 -11.48
C LEU A 165 0.06 16.24 -11.25
N SER A 166 -0.76 16.76 -10.34
CA SER A 166 -0.77 18.19 -9.98
C SER A 166 0.39 18.59 -9.05
N LEU A 167 1.07 17.67 -8.38
CA LEU A 167 2.13 17.94 -7.40
C LEU A 167 3.22 18.85 -7.95
N ASN A 168 3.73 18.56 -9.14
CA ASN A 168 4.80 19.35 -9.76
C ASN A 168 4.37 20.79 -10.06
N SER A 169 3.11 21.02 -10.44
CA SER A 169 2.58 22.35 -10.71
C SER A 169 2.46 23.16 -9.42
N GLU A 170 1.99 22.54 -8.35
CA GLU A 170 1.85 23.18 -7.03
C GLU A 170 3.22 23.52 -6.43
N LEU A 171 4.21 22.65 -6.55
CA LEU A 171 5.59 22.93 -6.14
C LEU A 171 6.21 24.09 -6.94
N LYS A 172 5.96 24.17 -8.26
CA LYS A 172 6.43 25.29 -9.10
C LYS A 172 5.79 26.62 -8.67
N LYS A 173 4.49 26.65 -8.37
CA LYS A 173 3.80 27.84 -7.85
C LYS A 173 4.42 28.31 -6.53
N LEU A 174 4.77 27.39 -5.65
CA LEU A 174 5.38 27.71 -4.37
C LEU A 174 6.81 28.25 -4.52
N LYS A 175 7.62 27.66 -5.40
CA LYS A 175 9.01 28.09 -5.66
C LYS A 175 9.11 29.52 -6.23
N LYS A 176 8.07 29.99 -6.93
CA LYS A 176 8.01 31.38 -7.42
C LYS A 176 7.84 32.41 -6.31
N LYS A 177 7.43 32.00 -5.10
CA LYS A 177 7.31 32.88 -3.93
C LYS A 177 8.64 32.86 -3.16
N ASN A 178 9.27 34.01 -3.04
CA ASN A 178 10.58 34.22 -2.39
C ASN A 178 10.60 33.83 -0.90
N LYS A 179 10.71 32.63 -0.53
CA LYS A 179 10.79 31.93 0.78
C LYS A 179 9.57 31.02 1.00
N PRO A 180 9.64 29.77 0.60
CA PRO A 180 8.59 28.81 0.90
C PRO A 180 8.54 28.53 2.42
N CYS A 181 7.38 28.77 3.03
CA CYS A 181 7.14 28.38 4.41
C CYS A 181 7.10 26.82 4.50
N ILE A 182 7.81 26.25 5.46
CA ILE A 182 7.89 24.78 5.69
C ILE A 182 6.48 24.17 5.80
N ASN A 183 5.57 24.82 6.54
CA ASN A 183 4.21 24.32 6.69
C ASN A 183 3.45 24.24 5.35
N LYS A 184 3.68 25.17 4.43
CA LYS A 184 3.08 25.11 3.09
C LYS A 184 3.66 23.99 2.26
N LEU A 185 4.97 23.72 2.37
CA LEU A 185 5.62 22.59 1.72
C LEU A 185 5.07 21.25 2.25
N LEU A 186 4.96 21.10 3.57
CA LEU A 186 4.39 19.90 4.20
C LEU A 186 2.92 19.69 3.77
N ASN A 187 2.12 20.75 3.72
CA ASN A 187 0.73 20.65 3.26
C ASN A 187 0.62 20.24 1.79
N ILE A 188 1.44 20.81 0.90
CA ILE A 188 1.47 20.37 -0.51
C ILE A 188 1.91 18.91 -0.61
N CYS A 189 2.95 18.51 0.14
CA CYS A 189 3.41 17.14 0.19
C CYS A 189 2.29 16.19 0.67
N ARG A 190 1.50 16.58 1.68
CA ARG A 190 0.35 15.79 2.14
C ARG A 190 -0.75 15.70 1.09
N GLN A 191 -1.24 16.84 0.60
CA GLN A 191 -2.42 16.90 -0.26
C GLN A 191 -2.20 16.30 -1.65
N TYR A 192 -1.03 16.51 -2.23
CA TYR A 192 -0.71 16.11 -3.61
C TYR A 192 0.31 14.97 -3.68
N GLY A 193 0.87 14.55 -2.55
CA GLY A 193 1.85 13.47 -2.44
C GLY A 193 1.32 12.32 -1.62
N THR A 194 1.41 12.40 -0.29
CA THR A 194 1.20 11.23 0.58
C THR A 194 -0.26 10.76 0.67
N ILE A 195 -1.25 11.66 0.65
CA ILE A 195 -2.68 11.28 0.59
C ILE A 195 -3.00 10.50 -0.69
N PRO A 196 -2.77 11.04 -1.91
CA PRO A 196 -3.06 10.28 -3.12
C PRO A 196 -2.20 9.02 -3.24
N PHE A 197 -0.93 9.06 -2.81
CA PHE A 197 -0.08 7.87 -2.81
C PHE A 197 -0.65 6.77 -1.90
N ALA A 198 -1.13 7.09 -0.70
CA ALA A 198 -1.74 6.12 0.20
C ALA A 198 -2.98 5.44 -0.40
N LYS A 199 -3.81 6.20 -1.15
CA LYS A 199 -4.93 5.64 -1.90
C LYS A 199 -4.48 4.70 -3.02
N LEU A 200 -3.49 5.13 -3.81
CA LEU A 200 -2.93 4.30 -4.89
C LEU A 200 -2.29 3.02 -4.36
N ALA A 201 -1.53 3.11 -3.26
CA ALA A 201 -0.97 1.94 -2.60
C ALA A 201 -2.06 0.95 -2.16
N ARG A 202 -3.17 1.46 -1.58
CA ARG A 202 -4.30 0.60 -1.20
C ARG A 202 -4.93 -0.08 -2.40
N HIS A 203 -5.13 0.62 -3.52
CA HIS A 203 -5.60 0.00 -4.76
C HIS A 203 -4.64 -1.08 -5.28
N ALA A 204 -3.33 -0.87 -5.15
CA ALA A 204 -2.34 -1.89 -5.51
C ALA A 204 -2.47 -3.16 -4.63
N PHE A 205 -2.66 -3.02 -3.32
CA PHE A 205 -2.95 -4.16 -2.42
C PHE A 205 -4.24 -4.88 -2.79
N ILE A 206 -5.30 -4.15 -3.14
CA ILE A 206 -6.57 -4.74 -3.63
C ILE A 206 -6.30 -5.55 -4.90
N GLY A 207 -5.60 -4.98 -5.88
CA GLY A 207 -5.23 -5.68 -7.12
C GLY A 207 -4.42 -6.95 -6.86
N MET A 208 -3.41 -6.88 -5.98
CA MET A 208 -2.61 -8.06 -5.61
C MET A 208 -3.45 -9.13 -4.91
N THR A 209 -4.40 -8.73 -4.05
CA THR A 209 -5.31 -9.67 -3.38
C THR A 209 -6.20 -10.39 -4.39
N LEU A 210 -6.73 -9.68 -5.38
CA LEU A 210 -7.52 -10.28 -6.47
C LEU A 210 -6.70 -11.28 -7.28
N ILE A 211 -5.49 -10.89 -7.72
CA ILE A 211 -4.62 -11.78 -8.51
C ILE A 211 -4.22 -13.03 -7.70
N LYS A 212 -3.87 -12.88 -6.42
CA LYS A 212 -3.59 -14.02 -5.55
C LYS A 212 -4.80 -14.95 -5.39
N SER A 213 -6.02 -14.39 -5.26
CA SER A 213 -7.23 -15.20 -5.15
C SER A 213 -7.58 -15.95 -6.43
N LEU A 214 -7.23 -15.42 -7.62
CA LEU A 214 -7.31 -16.18 -8.87
C LEU A 214 -6.37 -17.40 -8.89
N ASN A 215 -5.19 -17.28 -8.29
CA ASN A 215 -4.28 -18.40 -8.12
C ASN A 215 -4.82 -19.43 -7.12
N THR A 216 -5.29 -19.00 -5.96
CA THR A 216 -5.92 -19.87 -4.95
C THR A 216 -7.11 -20.62 -5.53
N GLY A 217 -7.95 -19.94 -6.32
CA GLY A 217 -9.10 -20.53 -7.02
C GLY A 217 -8.75 -21.36 -8.27
N GLY A 218 -7.46 -21.57 -8.58
CA GLY A 218 -7.00 -22.39 -9.71
C GLY A 218 -7.32 -21.79 -11.09
N VAL A 219 -7.62 -20.50 -11.19
CA VAL A 219 -7.83 -19.79 -12.46
C VAL A 219 -6.51 -19.52 -13.16
N ILE A 220 -5.49 -19.12 -12.39
CA ILE A 220 -4.11 -18.96 -12.86
C ILE A 220 -3.18 -19.86 -12.06
N SER A 221 -2.11 -20.35 -12.67
CA SER A 221 -1.08 -21.14 -11.98
C SER A 221 -0.12 -20.24 -11.20
N SER A 222 0.63 -20.84 -10.25
CA SER A 222 1.68 -20.13 -9.51
C SER A 222 2.78 -19.56 -10.43
N LEU A 223 3.07 -20.25 -11.54
CA LEU A 223 4.00 -19.75 -12.56
C LEU A 223 3.45 -18.46 -13.21
N ARG A 224 2.16 -18.45 -13.56
CA ARG A 224 1.50 -17.29 -14.16
C ARG A 224 1.44 -16.10 -13.18
N LEU A 225 1.23 -16.38 -11.88
CA LEU A 225 1.31 -15.35 -10.82
C LEU A 225 2.73 -14.76 -10.73
N SER A 226 3.76 -15.60 -10.84
CA SER A 226 5.17 -15.16 -10.90
C SER A 226 5.44 -14.32 -12.14
N ASP A 227 4.96 -14.75 -13.31
CA ASP A 227 5.08 -13.99 -14.58
C ASP A 227 4.43 -12.61 -14.47
N TYR A 228 3.22 -12.54 -13.89
CA TYR A 228 2.55 -11.27 -13.60
C TYR A 228 3.41 -10.37 -12.70
N SER A 229 3.89 -10.90 -11.59
CA SER A 229 4.70 -10.14 -10.64
C SER A 229 5.99 -9.60 -11.27
N SER A 230 6.63 -10.40 -12.12
CA SER A 230 7.86 -10.02 -12.85
C SER A 230 7.60 -9.00 -13.97
N SER A 231 6.38 -8.93 -14.49
CA SER A 231 6.01 -7.98 -15.55
C SER A 231 5.75 -6.56 -15.04
N ILE A 232 5.60 -6.37 -13.71
CA ILE A 232 5.33 -5.07 -13.12
C ILE A 232 6.60 -4.24 -13.09
N LYS A 233 6.64 -3.19 -13.91
CA LYS A 233 7.74 -2.20 -13.89
C LYS A 233 7.59 -1.27 -12.70
N THR A 234 8.62 -1.21 -11.86
CA THR A 234 8.71 -0.32 -10.71
C THR A 234 9.74 0.79 -10.96
N VAL A 235 9.66 1.89 -10.18
CA VAL A 235 10.69 2.94 -10.24
C VAL A 235 12.08 2.38 -9.95
N LEU A 236 12.19 1.40 -9.06
CA LEU A 236 13.47 0.73 -8.77
C LEU A 236 13.96 -0.05 -9.97
N SER A 237 13.09 -0.80 -10.66
CA SER A 237 13.48 -1.55 -11.85
C SER A 237 13.96 -0.61 -12.97
N GLU A 238 13.22 0.48 -13.24
CA GLU A 238 13.66 1.50 -14.20
C GLU A 238 15.00 2.14 -13.81
N MET A 239 15.21 2.43 -12.53
CA MET A 239 16.45 3.00 -12.04
C MET A 239 17.62 2.05 -12.25
N LEU A 240 17.44 0.76 -11.99
CA LEU A 240 18.48 -0.25 -12.22
C LEU A 240 18.79 -0.47 -13.71
N GLU A 241 17.77 -0.42 -14.59
CA GLU A 241 17.99 -0.37 -16.04
C GLU A 241 18.85 0.85 -16.44
N ASP A 242 18.51 2.03 -15.91
CA ASP A 242 19.25 3.25 -16.20
C ASP A 242 20.67 3.23 -15.59
N VAL A 243 20.91 2.54 -14.47
CA VAL A 243 22.27 2.26 -13.96
C VAL A 243 23.06 1.37 -14.94
N GLN A 244 22.45 0.33 -15.50
CA GLN A 244 23.12 -0.50 -16.53
C GLN A 244 23.44 0.29 -17.78
N LYS A 245 22.52 1.16 -18.25
CA LYS A 245 22.77 2.07 -19.37
C LYS A 245 23.90 3.05 -19.07
N LEU A 246 24.02 3.49 -17.81
CA LEU A 246 25.11 4.36 -17.36
C LEU A 246 26.47 3.62 -17.39
N LYS A 247 26.52 2.36 -16.90
CA LYS A 247 27.71 1.49 -17.01
C LYS A 247 28.16 1.29 -18.45
N ASN A 248 27.20 1.09 -19.36
CA ASN A 248 27.47 0.88 -20.78
C ASN A 248 27.66 2.19 -21.54
N ASN A 249 27.75 3.33 -20.87
CA ASN A 249 27.90 4.67 -21.48
C ASN A 249 26.82 5.05 -22.50
N THR A 250 25.63 4.42 -22.44
CA THR A 250 24.47 4.73 -23.29
C THR A 250 23.67 5.92 -22.81
N ILE A 251 23.75 6.28 -21.53
CA ILE A 251 23.23 7.52 -20.96
C ILE A 251 24.31 8.25 -20.18
N LYS A 252 24.18 9.58 -20.04
CA LYS A 252 25.12 10.39 -19.28
C LYS A 252 24.69 10.50 -17.82
N LYS A 253 25.65 10.61 -16.89
CA LYS A 253 25.40 10.83 -15.44
C LYS A 253 24.48 12.03 -15.19
N ILE A 254 24.54 13.06 -16.03
CA ILE A 254 23.67 14.23 -15.90
C ILE A 254 22.19 13.90 -16.14
N ASP A 255 21.88 13.00 -17.07
CA ASP A 255 20.51 12.59 -17.37
C ASP A 255 19.97 11.66 -16.30
N PHE A 256 20.79 10.73 -15.77
CA PHE A 256 20.48 9.95 -14.58
C PHE A 256 20.16 10.85 -13.39
N ASN A 257 21.00 11.84 -13.11
CA ASN A 257 20.81 12.77 -12.00
C ASN A 257 19.57 13.69 -12.15
N LYS A 258 19.17 14.04 -13.37
CA LYS A 258 17.91 14.76 -13.60
C LYS A 258 16.70 13.94 -13.14
N LYS A 259 16.73 12.61 -13.36
CA LYS A 259 15.62 11.70 -13.05
C LYS A 259 15.64 11.26 -11.59
N TYR A 260 16.78 10.83 -11.07
CA TYR A 260 16.90 10.17 -9.77
C TYR A 260 17.75 10.92 -8.73
N GLY A 261 18.50 11.95 -9.13
CA GLY A 261 19.45 12.64 -8.26
C GLY A 261 18.85 13.30 -7.03
N HIS A 262 17.53 13.50 -7.01
CA HIS A 262 16.80 14.02 -5.84
C HIS A 262 16.44 12.93 -4.81
N LEU A 263 16.51 11.66 -5.19
CA LEU A 263 16.21 10.54 -4.30
C LEU A 263 17.36 10.29 -3.32
N ARG A 264 17.08 9.58 -2.24
CA ARG A 264 18.00 9.23 -1.17
C ARG A 264 17.71 7.83 -0.65
N PRO A 265 18.70 7.04 -0.23
CA PRO A 265 18.46 5.77 0.47
C PRO A 265 17.61 5.95 1.73
N GLY A 266 17.84 7.01 2.50
CA GLY A 266 17.05 7.39 3.67
C GLY A 266 16.16 8.59 3.37
N THR A 267 14.97 8.37 2.81
CA THR A 267 14.07 9.43 2.33
C THR A 267 13.75 10.49 3.39
N TYR A 268 13.55 10.08 4.64
CA TYR A 268 13.21 10.96 5.76
C TYR A 268 14.43 11.44 6.55
N ASP A 269 15.64 10.92 6.29
CA ASP A 269 16.85 11.35 6.94
C ASP A 269 17.55 12.46 6.15
N ILE A 270 17.52 13.69 6.68
CA ILE A 270 18.15 14.86 6.06
C ILE A 270 19.66 14.72 5.90
N SER A 271 20.32 13.87 6.70
CA SER A 271 21.76 13.62 6.61
C SER A 271 22.12 12.55 5.56
N SER A 272 21.14 11.82 5.05
CA SER A 272 21.35 10.85 3.97
C SER A 272 21.75 11.57 2.69
N ARG A 273 22.87 11.14 2.08
CA ARG A 273 23.30 11.69 0.78
C ARG A 273 22.28 11.40 -0.31
N SER A 274 22.10 12.36 -1.21
CA SER A 274 21.26 12.14 -2.40
C SER A 274 22.00 11.30 -3.44
N TYR A 275 21.28 10.67 -4.37
CA TYR A 275 21.91 9.93 -5.48
C TYR A 275 22.73 10.83 -6.44
N ARG A 276 22.56 12.15 -6.34
CA ARG A 276 23.43 13.11 -7.02
C ARG A 276 24.85 13.09 -6.46
N ASP A 277 24.97 12.85 -5.14
CA ASP A 277 26.19 12.93 -4.35
C ASP A 277 26.86 11.54 -4.14
N ILE A 278 26.24 10.50 -4.66
CA ILE A 278 26.69 9.10 -4.59
C ILE A 278 26.94 8.61 -6.01
N ASP A 279 27.95 7.74 -6.20
CA ASP A 279 28.06 7.04 -7.48
C ASP A 279 27.02 5.92 -7.56
N PRO A 280 26.05 6.01 -8.47
CA PRO A 280 25.01 4.99 -8.59
C PRO A 280 25.58 3.62 -9.00
N ILE A 281 26.71 3.57 -9.71
CA ILE A 281 27.38 2.34 -10.10
C ILE A 281 27.96 1.64 -8.87
N GLU A 282 28.62 2.38 -7.97
CA GLU A 282 29.12 1.82 -6.70
C GLU A 282 27.96 1.36 -5.79
N LEU A 283 26.88 2.14 -5.71
CA LEU A 283 25.77 1.85 -4.81
C LEU A 283 25.01 0.60 -5.22
N PHE A 284 24.70 0.43 -6.51
CA PHE A 284 23.87 -0.66 -6.99
C PHE A 284 24.68 -1.87 -7.47
N GLY A 285 26.01 -1.71 -7.64
CA GLY A 285 26.92 -2.80 -7.99
C GLY A 285 26.52 -3.56 -9.24
N ASP A 286 26.66 -4.87 -9.19
CA ASP A 286 26.28 -5.77 -10.29
C ASP A 286 24.85 -6.31 -10.16
N ARG A 287 23.99 -5.60 -9.42
CA ARG A 287 22.57 -5.97 -9.34
C ARG A 287 21.97 -5.85 -10.74
N THR A 288 21.91 -6.95 -11.45
CA THR A 288 21.14 -7.07 -12.68
C THR A 288 19.72 -7.50 -12.30
N ILE A 289 18.75 -6.73 -12.72
CA ILE A 289 17.38 -7.24 -12.78
C ILE A 289 17.22 -7.78 -14.19
N ASN A 290 17.02 -9.08 -14.31
CA ASN A 290 16.48 -9.64 -15.54
C ASN A 290 15.01 -9.19 -15.64
N LEU A 291 14.81 -8.01 -16.17
CA LEU A 291 13.48 -7.60 -16.59
C LEU A 291 13.23 -8.29 -17.91
N ASP A 292 12.50 -9.37 -17.86
CA ASP A 292 11.82 -9.84 -19.05
C ASP A 292 10.85 -8.70 -19.46
N ASP A 293 11.09 -8.07 -20.61
CA ASP A 293 10.18 -7.07 -21.21
C ASP A 293 8.83 -7.69 -21.62
N LYS A 294 8.48 -8.84 -21.04
CA LYS A 294 7.26 -9.56 -21.32
C LYS A 294 6.08 -8.83 -20.67
N ILE A 295 5.24 -8.27 -21.51
CA ILE A 295 3.93 -7.79 -21.06
C ILE A 295 3.10 -9.02 -20.68
N PHE A 296 2.66 -9.07 -19.42
CA PHE A 296 1.74 -10.11 -18.99
C PHE A 296 0.36 -9.90 -19.63
N ASN A 297 -0.19 -10.95 -20.19
CA ASN A 297 -1.56 -10.99 -20.70
C ASN A 297 -2.23 -12.28 -20.23
N PHE A 298 -3.47 -12.18 -19.81
CA PHE A 298 -4.30 -13.36 -19.58
C PHE A 298 -4.60 -14.08 -20.89
N ASN A 299 -4.53 -15.41 -20.90
CA ASN A 299 -4.95 -16.20 -22.04
C ASN A 299 -6.49 -16.31 -22.12
N SER A 300 -7.02 -16.80 -23.22
CA SER A 300 -8.46 -16.87 -23.46
C SER A 300 -9.21 -17.72 -22.42
N LYS A 301 -8.60 -18.81 -21.92
CA LYS A 301 -9.18 -19.66 -20.89
C LYS A 301 -9.22 -18.96 -19.53
N GLU A 302 -8.15 -18.27 -19.16
CA GLU A 302 -8.10 -17.46 -17.94
C GLU A 302 -9.15 -16.33 -17.99
N LEU A 303 -9.24 -15.61 -19.13
CA LEU A 303 -10.22 -14.53 -19.30
C LEU A 303 -11.68 -15.05 -19.22
N SER A 304 -11.98 -16.20 -19.81
CA SER A 304 -13.31 -16.81 -19.68
C SER A 304 -13.68 -17.06 -18.21
N ARG A 305 -12.75 -17.68 -17.46
CA ARG A 305 -12.98 -17.97 -16.05
C ARG A 305 -13.08 -16.70 -15.20
N ILE A 306 -12.28 -15.68 -15.48
CA ILE A 306 -12.37 -14.38 -14.80
C ILE A 306 -13.72 -13.73 -15.09
N ASN A 307 -14.20 -13.74 -16.33
CA ASN A 307 -15.51 -13.19 -16.69
C ASN A 307 -16.66 -13.93 -16.00
N GLU A 308 -16.60 -15.26 -15.88
CA GLU A 308 -17.56 -16.03 -15.12
C GLU A 308 -17.62 -15.59 -13.65
N LEU A 309 -16.46 -15.36 -13.01
CA LEU A 309 -16.38 -14.87 -11.63
C LEU A 309 -16.93 -13.43 -11.50
N ILE A 310 -16.57 -12.53 -12.42
CA ILE A 310 -17.11 -11.15 -12.47
C ILE A 310 -18.63 -11.18 -12.54
N HIS A 311 -19.18 -12.01 -13.42
CA HIS A 311 -20.62 -12.14 -13.56
C HIS A 311 -21.28 -12.77 -12.32
N PHE A 312 -20.68 -13.81 -11.75
CA PHE A 312 -21.18 -14.50 -10.56
C PHE A 312 -21.29 -13.55 -9.35
N PHE A 313 -20.25 -12.75 -9.10
CA PHE A 313 -20.23 -11.77 -8.01
C PHE A 313 -20.88 -10.44 -8.38
N LYS A 314 -21.38 -10.26 -9.61
CA LYS A 314 -21.95 -9.01 -10.13
C LYS A 314 -21.03 -7.80 -9.92
N LEU A 315 -19.75 -7.98 -10.22
CA LEU A 315 -18.75 -6.92 -10.09
C LEU A 315 -18.96 -5.85 -11.19
N PRO A 316 -18.60 -4.57 -10.91
CA PRO A 316 -18.74 -3.48 -11.87
C PRO A 316 -17.84 -3.61 -13.10
#